data_625594cc9241b6d5f29c2c1e1fcc633a
#
_entry.id   625594cc9241b6d5f29c2c1e1fcc633a
#
_cell.length_a   1.000
_cell.length_b   1.000
_cell.length_c   1.000
_cell.angle_alpha   90.00
_cell.angle_beta   90.00
_cell.angle_gamma   90.00
#
_symmetry.space_group_name_H-M   'P 1'
#
loop_
_entity.id
_entity.type
_entity.pdbx_description
1 polymer ?
#
loop_
_entity_poly.entity_id
_entity_poly.type
_entity_poly.pdbx_seq_one_letter_code
_entity_poly.pdbx_strand_id
1 'polypeptide(L)'
;RFKDGKVVAKKDEPEFDFTPSRLLKNKPFAEFTRYDRALRQLRRYDELVQTHPAKKFVYDRQIPKEHWDKFFFCSKFYEFSNEIIPGKFPSLKHDHPRIIIPFYDRSGSFFAYQGRAFGKEQPKYITIKFDKTKQKIYGLDRIDLNKPVMITEGPIDSLFLQNAIAVAGSDFSKLKSIVPVEQAVIVFDNEPRNPEIIKHL
;
A
#
# COMPACT_ATOMS: atom_id res chain seq x y z
N ARG A 1 37.72 -20.31 5.34
CA ARG A 1 39.18 -20.06 5.15
C ARG A 1 39.28 -18.79 4.33
N PHE A 2 39.70 -17.71 4.95
CA PHE A 2 40.04 -16.46 4.28
C PHE A 2 41.38 -16.66 3.55
N LYS A 3 41.41 -16.36 2.27
CA LYS A 3 42.62 -16.07 1.51
C LYS A 3 42.40 -14.71 0.82
N ASP A 4 43.36 -13.83 1.10
CA ASP A 4 43.67 -12.61 0.37
C ASP A 4 42.54 -11.52 0.25
N GLY A 5 42.57 -10.60 1.18
CA GLY A 5 41.82 -9.34 1.35
C GLY A 5 41.50 -8.46 0.12
N LYS A 6 40.90 -9.03 -0.93
CA LYS A 6 40.29 -8.29 -2.02
C LYS A 6 38.78 -8.50 -1.92
N VAL A 7 38.06 -7.42 -1.57
CA VAL A 7 36.62 -7.31 -1.74
C VAL A 7 36.35 -7.45 -3.24
N VAL A 8 35.86 -8.61 -3.65
CA VAL A 8 35.33 -8.80 -5.00
C VAL A 8 34.04 -8.00 -5.03
N ALA A 9 34.01 -6.90 -5.79
CA ALA A 9 32.82 -6.15 -6.11
C ALA A 9 31.76 -7.12 -6.67
N LYS A 10 30.60 -7.22 -6.01
CA LYS A 10 29.45 -7.94 -6.56
C LYS A 10 29.10 -7.27 -7.88
N LYS A 11 29.14 -8.04 -8.95
CA LYS A 11 28.63 -7.66 -10.27
C LYS A 11 27.16 -7.28 -10.13
N ASP A 12 26.85 -6.14 -10.73
CA ASP A 12 25.57 -5.58 -11.09
C ASP A 12 24.37 -6.53 -10.92
N GLU A 13 23.76 -6.51 -9.74
CA GLU A 13 22.35 -6.88 -9.60
C GLU A 13 21.56 -5.76 -10.28
N PRO A 14 20.62 -6.05 -11.19
CA PRO A 14 19.81 -5.00 -11.81
C PRO A 14 19.10 -4.24 -10.71
N GLU A 15 19.34 -2.94 -10.64
CA GLU A 15 18.60 -2.00 -9.80
C GLU A 15 17.12 -2.04 -10.20
N PHE A 16 16.31 -2.78 -9.43
CA PHE A 16 14.87 -2.80 -9.61
C PHE A 16 14.29 -1.48 -9.11
N ASP A 17 13.99 -0.59 -10.05
CA ASP A 17 13.26 0.66 -9.79
C ASP A 17 11.78 0.38 -9.47
N PHE A 18 11.49 0.12 -8.20
CA PHE A 18 10.15 -0.15 -7.66
C PHE A 18 9.35 1.13 -7.34
N THR A 19 9.56 2.22 -8.02
CA THR A 19 8.86 3.47 -7.70
C THR A 19 7.48 3.58 -8.38
N PRO A 20 6.34 3.35 -7.68
CA PRO A 20 5.00 3.66 -8.19
C PRO A 20 4.80 5.14 -8.48
N SER A 21 5.56 6.02 -7.81
CA SER A 21 5.62 7.46 -8.08
C SER A 21 5.98 7.78 -9.53
N ARG A 22 6.64 6.86 -10.25
CA ARG A 22 7.00 7.04 -11.66
C ARG A 22 5.77 7.10 -12.57
N LEU A 23 4.73 6.30 -12.30
CA LEU A 23 3.47 6.33 -13.06
C LEU A 23 2.73 7.65 -12.86
N LEU A 24 2.67 8.15 -11.61
CA LEU A 24 2.04 9.45 -11.32
C LEU A 24 2.91 10.64 -11.78
N LYS A 25 4.24 10.53 -11.74
CA LYS A 25 5.16 11.58 -12.20
C LYS A 25 5.11 11.78 -13.72
N ASN A 26 4.88 10.71 -14.48
CA ASN A 26 4.92 10.73 -15.95
C ASN A 26 3.54 10.89 -16.61
N LYS A 27 2.44 10.90 -15.82
CA LYS A 27 1.10 11.10 -16.37
C LYS A 27 0.86 12.59 -16.63
N PRO A 28 0.51 13.02 -17.87
CA PRO A 28 0.19 14.42 -18.14
C PRO A 28 -0.94 14.91 -17.23
N PHE A 29 -0.87 16.16 -16.77
CA PHE A 29 -1.86 16.74 -15.84
C PHE A 29 -3.31 16.64 -16.38
N ALA A 30 -3.49 16.71 -17.70
CA ALA A 30 -4.79 16.56 -18.36
C ALA A 30 -5.43 15.16 -18.19
N GLU A 31 -4.64 14.14 -17.90
CA GLU A 31 -5.11 12.76 -17.70
C GLU A 31 -5.45 12.42 -16.24
N PHE A 32 -5.25 13.37 -15.30
CA PHE A 32 -5.62 13.14 -13.91
C PHE A 32 -7.13 13.14 -13.73
N THR A 33 -7.62 12.05 -13.16
CA THR A 33 -9.01 11.99 -12.69
C THR A 33 -9.24 12.95 -11.53
N ARG A 34 -10.52 13.21 -11.19
CA ARG A 34 -10.85 13.97 -9.98
C ARG A 34 -10.25 13.34 -8.72
N TYR A 35 -10.14 12.02 -8.69
CA TYR A 35 -9.60 11.25 -7.57
C TYR A 35 -8.09 11.42 -7.42
N ASP A 36 -7.36 11.43 -8.54
CA ASP A 36 -5.92 11.72 -8.55
C ASP A 36 -5.65 13.14 -8.02
N ARG A 37 -6.51 14.11 -8.39
CA ARG A 37 -6.39 15.50 -7.92
C ARG A 37 -6.63 15.61 -6.42
N ALA A 38 -7.65 14.95 -5.88
CA ALA A 38 -7.92 14.92 -4.45
C ALA A 38 -6.75 14.31 -3.67
N LEU A 39 -6.21 13.18 -4.13
CA LEU A 39 -5.04 12.56 -3.49
C LEU A 39 -3.81 13.49 -3.48
N ARG A 40 -3.58 14.24 -4.56
CA ARG A 40 -2.46 15.20 -4.68
C ARG A 40 -2.56 16.42 -3.77
N GLN A 41 -3.72 16.72 -3.22
CA GLN A 41 -3.90 17.78 -2.21
C GLN A 41 -3.37 17.35 -0.84
N LEU A 42 -3.22 16.04 -0.61
CA LEU A 42 -2.64 15.52 0.61
C LEU A 42 -1.11 15.65 0.58
N ARG A 43 -0.51 15.89 1.74
CA ARG A 43 0.94 15.87 1.87
C ARG A 43 1.47 14.44 1.74
N ARG A 44 2.44 14.25 0.88
CA ARG A 44 3.17 12.98 0.85
C ARG A 44 3.96 12.81 2.14
N TYR A 45 4.12 11.58 2.54
CA TYR A 45 4.79 11.24 3.78
C TYR A 45 6.27 11.65 3.80
N ASP A 46 6.99 11.52 2.70
CA ASP A 46 8.40 11.91 2.56
C ASP A 46 8.60 13.43 2.73
N GLU A 47 7.58 14.25 2.43
CA GLU A 47 7.57 15.71 2.57
C GLU A 47 7.28 16.21 4.00
N LEU A 48 6.85 15.31 4.90
CA LEU A 48 6.55 15.68 6.29
C LEU A 48 7.84 15.96 7.08
N VAL A 49 7.78 16.90 8.01
CA VAL A 49 8.89 17.17 8.94
C VAL A 49 9.15 15.98 9.86
N GLN A 50 10.39 15.79 10.31
CA GLN A 50 10.78 14.62 11.10
C GLN A 50 9.99 14.46 12.41
N THR A 51 9.56 15.57 13.01
CA THR A 51 8.78 15.57 14.27
C THR A 51 7.31 15.26 14.07
N HIS A 52 6.83 15.11 12.83
CA HIS A 52 5.41 14.86 12.56
C HIS A 52 4.98 13.47 13.09
N PRO A 53 3.85 13.36 13.83
CA PRO A 53 3.41 12.08 14.43
C PRO A 53 3.25 10.94 13.42
N ALA A 54 2.74 11.24 12.22
CA ALA A 54 2.65 10.24 11.15
C ALA A 54 4.03 9.74 10.72
N LYS A 55 5.06 10.61 10.72
CA LYS A 55 6.43 10.23 10.38
C LYS A 55 7.02 9.29 11.42
N LYS A 56 6.78 9.60 12.70
CA LYS A 56 7.16 8.71 13.80
C LYS A 56 6.53 7.32 13.66
N PHE A 57 5.25 7.24 13.35
CA PHE A 57 4.54 5.96 13.16
C PHE A 57 5.19 5.05 12.12
N VAL A 58 5.55 5.60 10.94
CA VAL A 58 6.17 4.82 9.85
C VAL A 58 7.60 4.43 10.20
N TYR A 59 8.33 5.33 10.87
CA TYR A 59 9.69 5.08 11.35
C TYR A 59 9.73 3.96 12.41
N ASP A 60 8.84 4.03 13.42
CA ASP A 60 8.76 3.02 14.48
C ASP A 60 8.39 1.62 13.95
N ARG A 61 7.72 1.56 12.80
CA ARG A 61 7.42 0.31 12.08
C ARG A 61 8.53 -0.15 11.16
N GLN A 62 9.64 0.57 11.09
CA GLN A 62 10.79 0.24 10.25
C GLN A 62 10.45 0.07 8.77
N ILE A 63 9.40 0.78 8.29
CA ILE A 63 9.03 0.72 6.88
C ILE A 63 10.18 1.26 6.05
N PRO A 64 10.66 0.52 5.03
CA PRO A 64 11.79 0.92 4.20
C PRO A 64 11.55 2.30 3.56
N LYS A 65 12.61 3.14 3.52
CA LYS A 65 12.51 4.54 3.05
C LYS A 65 12.07 4.66 1.60
N GLU A 66 12.41 3.69 0.77
CA GLU A 66 11.98 3.59 -0.63
C GLU A 66 10.47 3.47 -0.82
N HIS A 67 9.73 3.24 0.27
CA HIS A 67 8.27 3.15 0.26
C HIS A 67 7.57 4.37 0.84
N TRP A 68 8.31 5.35 1.36
CA TRP A 68 7.73 6.49 2.04
C TRP A 68 6.93 7.42 1.13
N ASP A 69 7.28 7.50 -0.13
CA ASP A 69 6.56 8.24 -1.15
C ASP A 69 5.19 7.64 -1.53
N LYS A 70 4.90 6.43 -1.06
CA LYS A 70 3.64 5.72 -1.30
C LYS A 70 2.55 6.08 -0.28
N PHE A 71 2.90 6.83 0.76
CA PHE A 71 1.99 7.21 1.82
C PHE A 71 1.67 8.70 1.75
N PHE A 72 0.43 9.03 2.14
CA PHE A 72 -0.01 10.40 2.27
C PHE A 72 -0.58 10.64 3.66
N PHE A 73 -0.40 11.84 4.18
CA PHE A 73 -1.00 12.27 5.42
C PHE A 73 -2.31 12.99 5.15
N CYS A 74 -3.39 12.50 5.74
CA CYS A 74 -4.70 13.12 5.71
C CYS A 74 -5.08 13.56 7.12
N SER A 75 -5.27 14.85 7.34
CA SER A 75 -5.63 15.41 8.65
C SER A 75 -7.09 15.19 9.01
N LYS A 76 -7.97 15.09 8.00
CA LYS A 76 -9.42 14.93 8.13
C LYS A 76 -9.89 13.83 7.18
N PHE A 77 -9.91 12.61 7.69
CA PHE A 77 -10.15 11.43 6.85
C PHE A 77 -11.59 11.34 6.33
N TYR A 78 -12.58 11.70 7.15
CA TYR A 78 -13.98 11.63 6.73
C TYR A 78 -14.30 12.71 5.71
N GLU A 79 -13.78 13.93 5.91
CA GLU A 79 -13.93 15.04 4.97
C GLU A 79 -13.33 14.66 3.60
N PHE A 80 -12.08 14.21 3.58
CA PHE A 80 -11.42 13.72 2.38
C PHE A 80 -12.19 12.57 1.71
N SER A 81 -12.71 11.62 2.49
CA SER A 81 -13.49 10.50 1.94
C SER A 81 -14.81 10.96 1.32
N ASN A 82 -15.41 12.01 1.85
CA ASN A 82 -16.62 12.60 1.28
C ASN A 82 -16.36 13.40 -0.01
N GLU A 83 -15.16 13.95 -0.22
CA GLU A 83 -14.76 14.49 -1.52
C GLU A 83 -14.67 13.39 -2.60
N ILE A 84 -14.16 12.22 -2.21
CA ILE A 84 -14.05 11.04 -3.11
C ILE A 84 -15.42 10.44 -3.38
N ILE A 85 -16.20 10.17 -2.33
CA ILE A 85 -17.54 9.57 -2.39
C ILE A 85 -18.48 10.46 -1.54
N PRO A 86 -19.29 11.33 -2.15
CA PRO A 86 -20.22 12.19 -1.41
C PRO A 86 -21.11 11.40 -0.44
N GLY A 87 -21.20 11.85 0.80
CA GLY A 87 -22.01 11.23 1.84
C GLY A 87 -21.49 9.90 2.40
N LYS A 88 -20.24 9.53 2.11
CA LYS A 88 -19.64 8.30 2.65
C LYS A 88 -19.63 8.28 4.17
N PHE A 89 -19.37 9.41 4.80
CA PHE A 89 -19.47 9.64 6.23
C PHE A 89 -20.51 10.72 6.51
N PRO A 90 -21.71 10.36 7.02
CA PRO A 90 -22.78 11.33 7.26
C PRO A 90 -22.45 12.36 8.35
N SER A 91 -21.56 12.01 9.27
CA SER A 91 -21.11 12.88 10.36
C SER A 91 -19.60 13.02 10.36
N LEU A 92 -19.11 14.24 10.54
CA LEU A 92 -17.70 14.57 10.70
C LEU A 92 -17.29 14.70 12.18
N LYS A 93 -18.21 14.44 13.12
CA LYS A 93 -18.00 14.70 14.56
C LYS A 93 -16.75 13.99 15.14
N HIS A 94 -16.38 12.84 14.60
CA HIS A 94 -15.25 12.04 15.06
C HIS A 94 -14.20 11.89 13.97
N ASP A 95 -14.10 12.88 13.07
CA ASP A 95 -13.07 12.87 12.04
C ASP A 95 -11.68 13.02 12.70
N HIS A 96 -10.73 12.26 12.19
CA HIS A 96 -9.39 12.17 12.76
C HIS A 96 -8.35 11.89 11.67
N PRO A 97 -7.08 12.22 11.93
CA PRO A 97 -6.03 12.03 10.95
C PRO A 97 -5.72 10.56 10.71
N ARG A 98 -5.42 10.23 9.43
CA ARG A 98 -4.98 8.90 8.99
C ARG A 98 -3.86 9.00 7.98
N ILE A 99 -3.09 7.93 7.90
CA ILE A 99 -2.19 7.68 6.78
C ILE A 99 -3.03 7.07 5.66
N ILE A 100 -2.95 7.65 4.47
CA ILE A 100 -3.60 7.13 3.26
C ILE A 100 -2.61 6.28 2.50
N ILE A 101 -3.04 5.08 2.17
CA ILE A 101 -2.33 4.09 1.35
C ILE A 101 -3.15 3.91 0.08
N PRO A 102 -2.78 4.54 -1.04
CA PRO A 102 -3.55 4.46 -2.28
C PRO A 102 -3.35 3.10 -2.97
N PHE A 103 -4.41 2.62 -3.61
CA PHE A 103 -4.41 1.40 -4.41
C PHE A 103 -4.52 1.77 -5.88
N TYR A 104 -3.59 1.27 -6.68
CA TYR A 104 -3.55 1.43 -8.12
C TYR A 104 -3.76 0.09 -8.81
N ASP A 105 -4.45 0.09 -9.92
CA ASP A 105 -4.56 -1.09 -10.77
C ASP A 105 -3.31 -1.25 -11.66
N ARG A 106 -3.28 -2.29 -12.49
CA ARG A 106 -2.14 -2.59 -13.37
C ARG A 106 -1.85 -1.49 -14.40
N SER A 107 -2.82 -0.64 -14.71
CA SER A 107 -2.62 0.53 -15.57
C SER A 107 -2.10 1.75 -14.83
N GLY A 108 -1.93 1.66 -13.49
CA GLY A 108 -1.58 2.78 -12.62
C GLY A 108 -2.75 3.70 -12.30
N SER A 109 -4.00 3.28 -12.56
CA SER A 109 -5.18 4.06 -12.23
C SER A 109 -5.55 3.91 -10.76
N PHE A 110 -5.68 5.04 -10.06
CA PHE A 110 -6.11 5.10 -8.66
C PHE A 110 -7.59 4.72 -8.53
N PHE A 111 -7.92 3.71 -7.71
CA PHE A 111 -9.29 3.17 -7.60
C PHE A 111 -9.79 2.94 -6.18
N ALA A 112 -8.90 2.91 -5.21
CA ALA A 112 -9.21 2.69 -3.80
C ALA A 112 -8.09 3.23 -2.91
N TYR A 113 -8.34 3.35 -1.63
CA TYR A 113 -7.32 3.62 -0.64
C TYR A 113 -7.67 3.02 0.71
N GLN A 114 -6.66 2.82 1.53
CA GLN A 114 -6.83 2.43 2.92
C GLN A 114 -6.35 3.56 3.82
N GLY A 115 -7.20 3.97 4.76
CA GLY A 115 -6.88 4.91 5.81
C GLY A 115 -6.43 4.19 7.07
N ARG A 116 -5.15 4.31 7.44
CA ARG A 116 -4.57 3.69 8.63
C ARG A 116 -4.50 4.71 9.76
N ALA A 117 -5.16 4.42 10.88
CA ALA A 117 -4.97 5.18 12.12
C ALA A 117 -3.55 4.97 12.66
N PHE A 118 -2.91 6.01 13.13
CA PHE A 118 -1.59 5.93 13.77
C PHE A 118 -1.62 6.24 15.27
N GLY A 119 -2.81 6.53 15.81
CA GLY A 119 -3.12 6.61 17.23
C GLY A 119 -3.96 5.41 17.72
N LYS A 120 -4.85 5.68 18.67
CA LYS A 120 -5.75 4.68 19.29
C LYS A 120 -7.12 4.57 18.61
N GLU A 121 -7.34 5.35 17.54
CA GLU A 121 -8.62 5.45 16.85
C GLU A 121 -9.05 4.12 16.24
N GLN A 122 -10.35 3.80 16.38
CA GLN A 122 -10.97 2.61 15.80
C GLN A 122 -11.96 2.98 14.68
N PRO A 123 -12.15 2.13 13.68
CA PRO A 123 -11.33 0.96 13.39
C PRO A 123 -9.92 1.34 12.93
N LYS A 124 -8.96 0.48 13.22
CA LYS A 124 -7.55 0.66 12.90
C LYS A 124 -7.30 0.88 11.41
N TYR A 125 -8.04 0.19 10.56
CA TYR A 125 -8.01 0.33 9.10
C TYR A 125 -9.41 0.59 8.57
N ILE A 126 -9.53 1.54 7.62
CA ILE A 126 -10.75 1.78 6.85
C ILE A 126 -10.38 1.76 5.38
N THR A 127 -10.96 0.85 4.62
CA THR A 127 -10.73 0.78 3.16
C THR A 127 -11.89 1.40 2.41
N ILE A 128 -11.60 2.37 1.56
CA ILE A 128 -12.55 3.06 0.68
C ILE A 128 -12.27 2.65 -0.76
N LYS A 129 -13.23 1.99 -1.40
CA LYS A 129 -13.18 1.63 -2.81
C LYS A 129 -14.24 2.43 -3.57
N PHE A 130 -13.82 3.31 -4.45
CA PHE A 130 -14.72 4.16 -5.25
C PHE A 130 -14.97 3.60 -6.65
N ASP A 131 -14.07 2.80 -7.20
CA ASP A 131 -14.35 1.98 -8.38
C ASP A 131 -14.79 0.57 -7.94
N LYS A 132 -16.10 0.31 -8.01
CA LYS A 132 -16.71 -0.96 -7.59
C LYS A 132 -16.32 -2.14 -8.48
N THR A 133 -15.86 -1.90 -9.72
CA THR A 133 -15.48 -2.94 -10.67
C THR A 133 -14.13 -3.58 -10.32
N LYS A 134 -13.28 -2.87 -9.60
CA LYS A 134 -11.94 -3.33 -9.22
C LYS A 134 -11.96 -4.16 -7.94
N GLN A 135 -11.00 -5.04 -7.78
CA GLN A 135 -10.78 -5.80 -6.55
C GLN A 135 -9.92 -5.01 -5.56
N LYS A 136 -10.15 -5.20 -4.24
CA LYS A 136 -9.39 -4.54 -3.18
C LYS A 136 -8.01 -5.17 -3.00
N ILE A 137 -7.16 -5.05 -4.01
CA ILE A 137 -5.80 -5.58 -3.96
C ILE A 137 -4.83 -4.40 -4.10
N TYR A 138 -3.94 -4.28 -3.14
CA TYR A 138 -2.88 -3.30 -3.11
C TYR A 138 -1.65 -3.82 -3.84
N GLY A 139 -0.99 -2.97 -4.61
CA GLY A 139 0.30 -3.27 -5.22
C GLY A 139 0.24 -3.89 -6.61
N LEU A 140 -0.93 -3.91 -7.26
CA LEU A 140 -1.08 -4.46 -8.61
C LEU A 140 -0.26 -3.71 -9.68
N ASP A 141 0.00 -2.43 -9.45
CA ASP A 141 0.74 -1.54 -10.34
C ASP A 141 2.23 -1.85 -10.45
N ARG A 142 2.76 -2.71 -9.56
CA ARG A 142 4.20 -2.95 -9.42
C ARG A 142 4.63 -4.42 -9.47
N ILE A 143 3.69 -5.35 -9.68
CA ILE A 143 4.03 -6.77 -9.71
C ILE A 143 4.48 -7.24 -11.10
N ASP A 144 5.43 -8.16 -11.10
CA ASP A 144 5.87 -8.94 -12.25
C ASP A 144 5.28 -10.35 -12.14
N LEU A 145 4.34 -10.69 -13.02
CA LEU A 145 3.67 -12.00 -13.04
C LEU A 145 4.55 -13.13 -13.62
N ASN A 146 5.76 -12.82 -14.10
CA ASN A 146 6.73 -13.83 -14.51
C ASN A 146 7.59 -14.35 -13.33
N LYS A 147 7.34 -13.81 -12.13
CA LYS A 147 8.07 -14.16 -10.89
C LYS A 147 7.08 -14.56 -9.81
N PRO A 148 7.52 -15.31 -8.79
CA PRO A 148 6.69 -15.55 -7.62
C PRO A 148 6.14 -14.26 -7.03
N VAL A 149 4.83 -14.21 -6.78
CA VAL A 149 4.13 -13.07 -6.19
C VAL A 149 3.82 -13.38 -4.74
N MET A 150 4.42 -12.61 -3.84
CA MET A 150 4.14 -12.72 -2.41
C MET A 150 2.79 -12.05 -2.10
N ILE A 151 1.94 -12.72 -1.36
CA ILE A 151 0.59 -12.27 -1.06
C ILE A 151 0.40 -12.17 0.44
N THR A 152 0.19 -10.96 0.95
CA THR A 152 -0.05 -10.68 2.36
C THR A 152 -1.48 -10.23 2.62
N GLU A 153 -1.90 -10.18 3.89
CA GLU A 153 -3.19 -9.60 4.27
C GLU A 153 -3.15 -8.07 4.22
N GLY A 154 -2.11 -7.47 4.80
CA GLY A 154 -1.98 -6.03 4.96
C GLY A 154 -1.10 -5.33 3.92
N PRO A 155 -1.51 -4.15 3.41
CA PRO A 155 -0.67 -3.36 2.50
C PRO A 155 0.71 -3.03 3.06
N ILE A 156 0.83 -2.74 4.36
CA ILE A 156 2.11 -2.42 4.99
C ILE A 156 3.03 -3.63 4.98
N ASP A 157 2.50 -4.83 5.26
CA ASP A 157 3.28 -6.07 5.35
C ASP A 157 3.90 -6.43 3.99
N SER A 158 3.16 -6.16 2.89
CA SER A 158 3.66 -6.36 1.53
C SER A 158 4.88 -5.50 1.17
N LEU A 159 5.14 -4.42 1.91
CA LEU A 159 6.28 -3.54 1.64
C LEU A 159 7.63 -4.11 2.09
N PHE A 160 7.61 -5.14 2.91
CA PHE A 160 8.82 -5.84 3.37
C PHE A 160 9.20 -7.01 2.46
N LEU A 161 8.40 -7.28 1.44
CA LEU A 161 8.58 -8.41 0.53
C LEU A 161 8.77 -7.93 -0.91
N GLN A 162 9.61 -8.64 -1.63
CA GLN A 162 9.78 -8.39 -3.06
C GLN A 162 8.59 -8.92 -3.85
N ASN A 163 8.22 -8.24 -4.93
CA ASN A 163 7.14 -8.64 -5.83
C ASN A 163 5.85 -9.01 -5.09
N ALA A 164 5.39 -8.11 -4.20
CA ALA A 164 4.32 -8.42 -3.27
C ALA A 164 3.07 -7.56 -3.48
N ILE A 165 1.92 -8.19 -3.21
CA ILE A 165 0.59 -7.57 -3.14
C ILE A 165 -0.06 -7.83 -1.79
N ALA A 166 -1.13 -7.09 -1.49
CA ALA A 166 -1.95 -7.35 -0.31
C ALA A 166 -3.44 -7.33 -0.64
N VAL A 167 -4.20 -8.27 -0.05
CA VAL A 167 -5.65 -8.39 -0.28
C VAL A 167 -6.48 -7.37 0.51
N ALA A 168 -5.87 -6.63 1.42
CA ALA A 168 -6.53 -5.65 2.30
C ALA A 168 -7.76 -6.24 3.03
N GLY A 169 -7.63 -7.46 3.51
CA GLY A 169 -8.62 -8.28 4.19
C GLY A 169 -8.28 -9.77 4.08
N SER A 170 -9.16 -10.65 4.55
CA SER A 170 -8.95 -12.11 4.58
C SER A 170 -9.47 -12.86 3.33
N ASP A 171 -10.05 -12.17 2.34
CA ASP A 171 -10.63 -12.82 1.14
C ASP A 171 -9.60 -13.03 0.03
N PHE A 172 -8.95 -14.17 0.05
CA PHE A 172 -7.98 -14.62 -0.97
C PHE A 172 -8.64 -15.22 -2.22
N SER A 173 -9.94 -15.48 -2.21
CA SER A 173 -10.64 -16.20 -3.30
C SER A 173 -10.52 -15.51 -4.66
N LYS A 174 -10.41 -14.20 -4.66
CA LYS A 174 -10.35 -13.37 -5.87
C LYS A 174 -8.97 -13.31 -6.53
N LEU A 175 -7.94 -13.82 -5.87
CA LEU A 175 -6.57 -13.80 -6.39
C LEU A 175 -6.38 -14.66 -7.63
N LYS A 176 -7.10 -15.78 -7.74
CA LYS A 176 -7.00 -16.73 -8.86
C LYS A 176 -7.22 -16.09 -10.25
N SER A 177 -7.96 -14.97 -10.30
CA SER A 177 -8.19 -14.23 -11.55
C SER A 177 -7.09 -13.21 -11.86
N ILE A 178 -6.13 -13.00 -10.97
CA ILE A 178 -5.12 -11.94 -11.06
C ILE A 178 -3.71 -12.51 -11.08
N VAL A 179 -3.43 -13.47 -10.20
CA VAL A 179 -2.13 -14.11 -10.07
C VAL A 179 -2.29 -15.58 -10.44
N PRO A 180 -1.51 -16.11 -11.39
CA PRO A 180 -1.45 -17.54 -11.66
C PRO A 180 -1.12 -18.32 -10.38
N VAL A 181 -1.79 -19.46 -10.16
CA VAL A 181 -1.66 -20.24 -8.93
C VAL A 181 -0.21 -20.68 -8.69
N GLU A 182 0.49 -21.03 -9.77
CA GLU A 182 1.89 -21.43 -9.76
C GLU A 182 2.88 -20.33 -9.36
N GLN A 183 2.45 -19.07 -9.43
CA GLN A 183 3.22 -17.90 -9.04
C GLN A 183 2.83 -17.37 -7.65
N ALA A 184 1.73 -17.85 -7.07
CA ALA A 184 1.19 -17.32 -5.84
C ALA A 184 1.88 -17.93 -4.61
N VAL A 185 2.45 -17.07 -3.76
CA VAL A 185 3.02 -17.45 -2.46
C VAL A 185 2.29 -16.68 -1.36
N ILE A 186 1.44 -17.36 -0.61
CA ILE A 186 0.69 -16.73 0.48
C ILE A 186 1.58 -16.63 1.71
N VAL A 187 1.66 -15.42 2.28
CA VAL A 187 2.41 -15.11 3.49
C VAL A 187 1.41 -14.64 4.55
N PHE A 188 1.09 -15.53 5.48
CA PHE A 188 0.17 -15.22 6.58
C PHE A 188 0.85 -14.41 7.67
N ASP A 189 0.06 -13.61 8.38
CA ASP A 189 0.48 -12.99 9.62
C ASP A 189 0.86 -14.08 10.64
N ASN A 190 1.89 -13.83 11.43
CA ASN A 190 2.33 -14.77 12.46
C ASN A 190 1.37 -14.78 13.66
N GLU A 191 0.15 -15.25 13.42
CA GLU A 191 -0.91 -15.42 14.42
C GLU A 191 -1.24 -16.92 14.61
N PRO A 192 -0.36 -17.73 15.20
CA PRO A 192 -0.47 -19.20 15.22
C PRO A 192 -1.71 -19.72 15.97
N ARG A 193 -2.46 -18.85 16.65
CA ARG A 193 -3.68 -19.19 17.38
C ARG A 193 -4.97 -18.70 16.70
N ASN A 194 -4.85 -18.07 15.53
CA ASN A 194 -6.03 -17.58 14.81
C ASN A 194 -6.70 -18.73 14.05
N PRO A 195 -7.95 -19.14 14.44
CA PRO A 195 -8.65 -20.26 13.80
C PRO A 195 -8.94 -20.04 12.31
N GLU A 196 -9.07 -18.80 11.86
CA GLU A 196 -9.29 -18.47 10.45
C GLU A 196 -8.05 -18.75 9.62
N ILE A 197 -6.86 -18.42 10.12
CA ILE A 197 -5.60 -18.73 9.46
C ILE A 197 -5.38 -20.24 9.38
N ILE A 198 -5.66 -20.97 10.47
CA ILE A 198 -5.51 -22.44 10.51
C ILE A 198 -6.39 -23.13 9.47
N LYS A 199 -7.56 -22.59 9.13
CA LYS A 199 -8.45 -23.16 8.11
C LYS A 199 -7.95 -22.96 6.67
N HIS A 200 -7.04 -22.06 6.45
CA HIS A 200 -6.49 -21.74 5.12
C HIS A 200 -5.11 -22.35 4.88
N LEU A 201 -4.51 -22.96 5.91
CA LEU A 201 -3.30 -23.80 5.81
C LEU A 201 -3.65 -25.22 5.41
#